data_6bd849f4a3ec5dc43346df5758dab811
#
_entry.id   6bd849f4a3ec5dc43346df5758dab811
#
_cell.length_a   1.000
_cell.length_b   1.000
_cell.length_c   1.000
_cell.angle_alpha   90.00
_cell.angle_beta   90.00
_cell.angle_gamma   90.00
#
_symmetry.space_group_name_H-M   'P 1'
#
loop_
_entity.id
_entity.type
_entity.pdbx_description
1 polymer ?
#
loop_
_entity_poly.entity_id
_entity_poly.type
_entity_poly.pdbx_seq_one_letter_code
_entity_poly.pdbx_strand_id
1 'polypeptide(L)'
;MGLLSRQRTTLMVIDVQEGFRSYETFAPVAAACAKLVEAARLLKIPVLVSEQYPKGLGHTAPEVGLDGERVIEKTVFSAARAEGFRLDGRDQAVICGIETHVCVSQTVHDLLQRGVEVHVPAEAVGSRHKLDYERGLERLEKSGAVVSTVETVLFELLGEAGTPEFKAVQKLVL
;
A
#
# COMPACT_ATOMS: atom_id res chain seq x y z
N MET A 1 14.28 -3.06 12.69
CA MET A 1 12.98 -2.57 12.24
C MET A 1 12.27 -1.95 13.42
N GLY A 2 11.72 -0.75 13.26
CA GLY A 2 11.01 -0.02 14.30
C GLY A 2 9.53 0.15 13.96
N LEU A 3 8.80 0.88 14.81
CA LEU A 3 7.43 1.30 14.52
C LEU A 3 7.42 2.33 13.37
N LEU A 4 6.30 2.43 12.69
CA LEU A 4 6.09 3.43 11.65
C LEU A 4 6.09 4.85 12.22
N SER A 5 6.61 5.78 11.44
CA SER A 5 6.67 7.20 11.76
C SER A 5 6.13 8.03 10.61
N ARG A 6 5.25 9.01 10.89
CA ARG A 6 4.66 9.92 9.88
C ARG A 6 5.72 10.61 9.02
N GLN A 7 6.85 10.97 9.63
CA GLN A 7 7.92 11.71 8.96
C GLN A 7 8.76 10.84 8.03
N ARG A 8 8.81 9.53 8.30
CA ARG A 8 9.62 8.56 7.57
C ARG A 8 8.82 7.74 6.55
N THR A 9 7.49 7.68 6.67
CA THR A 9 6.63 6.78 5.91
C THR A 9 6.08 7.40 4.64
N THR A 10 6.09 6.64 3.54
CA THR A 10 5.28 6.86 2.32
C THR A 10 4.27 5.73 2.20
N LEU A 11 3.01 6.05 1.92
CA LEU A 11 2.02 5.05 1.52
C LEU A 11 2.14 4.79 0.01
N MET A 12 2.19 3.52 -0.39
CA MET A 12 2.20 3.11 -1.78
C MET A 12 0.99 2.22 -2.09
N VAL A 13 0.14 2.68 -3.01
CA VAL A 13 -1.01 1.93 -3.52
C VAL A 13 -0.62 1.32 -4.86
N ILE A 14 -0.54 -0.01 -4.91
CA ILE A 14 -0.05 -0.75 -6.07
C ILE A 14 -1.23 -1.29 -6.88
N ASP A 15 -1.44 -0.73 -8.07
CA ASP A 15 -2.24 -1.29 -9.16
C ASP A 15 -3.68 -1.73 -8.78
N VAL A 16 -4.39 -0.97 -7.94
CA VAL A 16 -5.80 -1.24 -7.60
C VAL A 16 -6.69 -0.71 -8.73
N GLN A 17 -6.65 -1.41 -9.88
CA GLN A 17 -7.22 -0.96 -11.16
C GLN A 17 -8.52 -1.67 -11.53
N GLU A 18 -9.33 -1.04 -12.36
CA GLU A 18 -10.61 -1.54 -12.85
C GLU A 18 -10.52 -2.94 -13.47
N GLY A 19 -9.42 -3.28 -14.14
CA GLY A 19 -9.20 -4.57 -14.76
C GLY A 19 -9.17 -5.76 -13.79
N PHE A 20 -8.98 -5.50 -12.49
CA PHE A 20 -8.97 -6.52 -11.44
C PHE A 20 -10.32 -6.68 -10.72
N ARG A 21 -11.33 -5.91 -11.12
CA ARG A 21 -12.64 -5.86 -10.46
C ARG A 21 -13.35 -7.22 -10.33
N SER A 22 -13.07 -8.15 -11.24
CA SER A 22 -13.63 -9.51 -11.20
C SER A 22 -13.02 -10.44 -10.14
N TYR A 23 -11.94 -10.02 -9.48
CA TYR A 23 -11.32 -10.82 -8.41
C TYR A 23 -12.15 -10.71 -7.13
N GLU A 24 -12.41 -11.84 -6.45
CA GLU A 24 -13.14 -11.86 -5.18
C GLU A 24 -12.46 -10.97 -4.11
N THR A 25 -11.14 -10.88 -4.16
CA THR A 25 -10.33 -10.05 -3.25
C THR A 25 -10.39 -8.55 -3.56
N PHE A 26 -10.90 -8.13 -4.74
CA PHE A 26 -10.80 -6.75 -5.20
C PHE A 26 -11.51 -5.76 -4.26
N ALA A 27 -12.80 -5.99 -3.99
CA ALA A 27 -13.58 -5.04 -3.18
C ALA A 27 -13.06 -4.89 -1.74
N PRO A 28 -12.72 -5.98 -1.00
CA PRO A 28 -12.09 -5.86 0.31
C PRO A 28 -10.75 -5.10 0.27
N VAL A 29 -9.89 -5.39 -0.71
CA VAL A 29 -8.59 -4.70 -0.86
C VAL A 29 -8.77 -3.22 -1.18
N ALA A 30 -9.65 -2.88 -2.12
CA ALA A 30 -9.94 -1.49 -2.46
C ALA A 30 -10.45 -0.70 -1.24
N ALA A 31 -11.34 -1.29 -0.44
CA ALA A 31 -11.83 -0.69 0.80
C ALA A 31 -10.73 -0.49 1.85
N ALA A 32 -9.82 -1.47 2.01
CA ALA A 32 -8.68 -1.35 2.91
C ALA A 32 -7.68 -0.28 2.43
N CYS A 33 -7.42 -0.22 1.12
CA CYS A 33 -6.60 0.83 0.51
C CYS A 33 -7.22 2.23 0.74
N ALA A 34 -8.53 2.36 0.58
CA ALA A 34 -9.23 3.63 0.84
C ALA A 34 -9.05 4.14 2.27
N LYS A 35 -9.12 3.24 3.26
CA LYS A 35 -8.84 3.59 4.67
C LYS A 35 -7.42 4.11 4.86
N LEU A 36 -6.44 3.44 4.25
CA LEU A 36 -5.04 3.86 4.31
C LEU A 36 -4.81 5.20 3.62
N VAL A 37 -5.40 5.44 2.45
CA VAL A 37 -5.30 6.70 1.72
C VAL A 37 -5.91 7.85 2.51
N GLU A 38 -7.11 7.66 3.08
CA GLU A 38 -7.75 8.69 3.91
C GLU A 38 -6.92 8.98 5.18
N ALA A 39 -6.42 7.95 5.85
CA ALA A 39 -5.54 8.12 7.00
C ALA A 39 -4.23 8.86 6.61
N ALA A 40 -3.62 8.50 5.50
CA ALA A 40 -2.42 9.18 5.00
C ALA A 40 -2.67 10.67 4.75
N ARG A 41 -3.83 11.00 4.19
CA ARG A 41 -4.27 12.40 3.97
C ARG A 41 -4.44 13.15 5.29
N LEU A 42 -5.16 12.56 6.26
CA LEU A 42 -5.34 13.14 7.60
C LEU A 42 -4.00 13.35 8.32
N LEU A 43 -3.06 12.42 8.18
CA LEU A 43 -1.75 12.43 8.83
C LEU A 43 -0.67 13.16 8.02
N LYS A 44 -1.01 13.70 6.85
CA LYS A 44 -0.11 14.38 5.90
C LYS A 44 1.08 13.51 5.48
N ILE A 45 0.81 12.22 5.27
CA ILE A 45 1.76 11.24 4.75
C ILE A 45 1.65 11.24 3.21
N PRO A 46 2.74 11.34 2.46
CA PRO A 46 2.68 11.28 1.01
C PRO A 46 2.19 9.91 0.52
N VAL A 47 1.34 9.95 -0.50
CA VAL A 47 0.81 8.78 -1.18
C VAL A 47 1.35 8.71 -2.60
N LEU A 48 1.88 7.56 -2.97
CA LEU A 48 2.27 7.21 -4.34
C LEU A 48 1.39 6.07 -4.83
N VAL A 49 0.74 6.28 -5.96
CA VAL A 49 -0.12 5.28 -6.61
C VAL A 49 0.56 4.79 -7.88
N SER A 50 0.53 3.49 -8.15
CA SER A 50 0.98 2.96 -9.44
C SER A 50 -0.18 2.37 -10.24
N GLU A 51 -0.07 2.47 -11.58
CA GLU A 51 -0.97 1.86 -12.54
C GLU A 51 -0.18 1.00 -13.52
N GLN A 52 -0.43 -0.30 -13.53
CA GLN A 52 0.16 -1.26 -14.45
C GLN A 52 -0.55 -1.18 -15.79
N TYR A 53 0.17 -0.78 -16.85
CA TYR A 53 -0.34 -0.77 -18.23
C TYR A 53 -1.81 -0.32 -18.33
N PRO A 54 -2.13 0.94 -18.00
CA PRO A 54 -3.53 1.39 -17.85
C PRO A 54 -4.34 1.30 -19.14
N LYS A 55 -3.70 1.25 -20.32
CA LYS A 55 -4.37 0.98 -21.60
C LYS A 55 -5.04 -0.39 -21.64
N GLY A 56 -4.54 -1.36 -20.87
CA GLY A 56 -5.09 -2.71 -20.78
C GLY A 56 -5.91 -2.97 -19.52
N LEU A 57 -5.46 -2.42 -18.39
CA LEU A 57 -6.06 -2.69 -17.07
C LEU A 57 -6.97 -1.56 -16.55
N GLY A 58 -7.09 -0.47 -17.31
CA GLY A 58 -7.83 0.70 -16.84
C GLY A 58 -7.08 1.47 -15.77
N HIS A 59 -7.72 2.50 -15.22
CA HIS A 59 -7.18 3.34 -14.17
C HIS A 59 -7.51 2.79 -12.77
N THR A 60 -6.89 3.40 -11.76
CA THR A 60 -7.18 3.11 -10.35
C THR A 60 -8.69 3.26 -10.09
N ALA A 61 -9.25 2.28 -9.40
CA ALA A 61 -10.69 2.24 -9.12
C ALA A 61 -11.13 3.42 -8.22
N PRO A 62 -12.28 4.03 -8.50
CA PRO A 62 -12.78 5.18 -7.73
C PRO A 62 -12.94 4.90 -6.24
N GLU A 63 -13.19 3.66 -5.85
CA GLU A 63 -13.35 3.22 -4.46
C GLU A 63 -12.10 3.46 -3.60
N VAL A 64 -10.92 3.55 -4.21
CA VAL A 64 -9.67 3.90 -3.50
C VAL A 64 -9.71 5.34 -2.97
N GLY A 65 -10.56 6.20 -3.55
CA GLY A 65 -10.81 7.54 -3.05
C GLY A 65 -9.66 8.51 -3.25
N LEU A 66 -8.96 8.41 -4.40
CA LEU A 66 -7.89 9.35 -4.74
C LEU A 66 -8.43 10.78 -4.95
N ASP A 67 -7.70 11.77 -4.46
CA ASP A 67 -7.99 13.20 -4.57
C ASP A 67 -6.69 14.00 -4.79
N GLY A 68 -6.10 13.84 -5.97
CA GLY A 68 -4.87 14.53 -6.35
C GLY A 68 -3.58 13.85 -5.93
N GLU A 69 -3.63 12.62 -5.41
CA GLU A 69 -2.43 11.82 -5.13
C GLU A 69 -1.63 11.56 -6.40
N ARG A 70 -0.32 11.41 -6.23
CA ARG A 70 0.59 11.20 -7.34
C ARG A 70 0.44 9.79 -7.92
N VAL A 71 0.10 9.70 -9.20
CA VAL A 71 -0.01 8.45 -9.96
C VAL A 71 1.19 8.30 -10.91
N ILE A 72 1.78 7.11 -10.95
CA ILE A 72 2.81 6.73 -11.94
C ILE A 72 2.32 5.54 -12.75
N GLU A 73 2.44 5.63 -14.07
CA GLU A 73 2.17 4.51 -14.97
C GLU A 73 3.43 3.65 -15.14
N LYS A 74 3.26 2.35 -15.27
CA LYS A 74 4.39 1.44 -15.43
C LYS A 74 4.06 0.23 -16.32
N THR A 75 5.08 -0.31 -16.96
CA THR A 75 5.04 -1.62 -17.63
C THR A 75 5.86 -2.66 -16.89
N VAL A 76 6.87 -2.23 -16.14
CA VAL A 76 7.58 -3.09 -15.19
C VAL A 76 6.69 -3.46 -14.00
N PHE A 77 6.86 -4.64 -13.42
CA PHE A 77 5.99 -5.06 -12.31
C PHE A 77 6.30 -4.31 -11.01
N SER A 78 7.55 -4.11 -10.70
CA SER A 78 7.94 -3.33 -9.51
C SER A 78 7.71 -1.84 -9.71
N ALA A 79 6.89 -1.23 -8.86
CA ALA A 79 6.71 0.22 -8.84
C ALA A 79 8.01 0.96 -8.48
N ALA A 80 8.90 0.33 -7.72
CA ALA A 80 10.19 0.91 -7.36
C ALA A 80 11.17 1.06 -8.53
N ARG A 81 10.90 0.40 -9.68
CA ARG A 81 11.67 0.53 -10.93
C ARG A 81 10.99 1.41 -11.96
N ALA A 82 9.79 1.88 -11.68
CA ALA A 82 9.05 2.72 -12.61
C ALA A 82 9.67 4.12 -12.75
N GLU A 83 9.52 4.70 -13.92
CA GLU A 83 9.85 6.10 -14.13
C GLU A 83 9.03 6.99 -13.19
N GLY A 84 9.65 7.98 -12.62
CA GLY A 84 9.00 8.87 -11.67
C GLY A 84 8.85 8.32 -10.26
N PHE A 85 9.30 7.08 -9.95
CA PHE A 85 9.33 6.59 -8.58
C PHE A 85 10.26 7.40 -7.69
N ARG A 86 9.76 7.80 -6.50
CA ARG A 86 10.57 8.43 -5.45
C ARG A 86 9.86 8.33 -4.10
N LEU A 87 10.63 8.23 -3.03
CA LEU A 87 10.16 8.27 -1.64
C LEU A 87 10.44 9.62 -0.97
N ASP A 88 10.99 10.58 -1.73
CA ASP A 88 11.26 11.96 -1.28
C ASP A 88 12.06 12.01 0.04
N GLY A 89 13.09 11.15 0.16
CA GLY A 89 13.98 11.06 1.32
C GLY A 89 13.43 10.24 2.49
N ARG A 90 12.28 9.61 2.32
CA ARG A 90 11.68 8.73 3.34
C ARG A 90 12.23 7.31 3.22
N ASP A 91 12.34 6.62 4.33
CA ASP A 91 12.98 5.31 4.45
C ASP A 91 12.04 4.23 5.04
N GLN A 92 10.76 4.55 5.19
CA GLN A 92 9.69 3.61 5.52
C GLN A 92 8.61 3.64 4.44
N ALA A 93 8.05 2.47 4.10
CA ALA A 93 6.95 2.34 3.16
C ALA A 93 5.86 1.43 3.70
N VAL A 94 4.60 1.86 3.61
CA VAL A 94 3.42 1.00 3.75
C VAL A 94 2.97 0.64 2.35
N ILE A 95 2.87 -0.65 2.05
CA ILE A 95 2.51 -1.16 0.72
C ILE A 95 1.15 -1.84 0.78
N CYS A 96 0.24 -1.42 -0.08
CA CYS A 96 -1.06 -2.07 -0.30
C CYS A 96 -1.34 -2.22 -1.80
N GLY A 97 -2.30 -3.06 -2.18
CA GLY A 97 -2.75 -3.23 -3.56
C GLY A 97 -2.69 -4.65 -4.12
N ILE A 98 -2.60 -4.79 -5.45
CA ILE A 98 -2.80 -6.02 -6.23
C ILE A 98 -1.67 -6.18 -7.27
N GLU A 99 -1.12 -7.40 -7.53
CA GLU A 99 -1.32 -8.66 -6.82
C GLU A 99 -0.17 -8.88 -5.85
N THR A 100 -0.51 -9.44 -4.69
CA THR A 100 0.45 -9.70 -3.59
C THR A 100 1.71 -10.42 -4.07
N HIS A 101 1.57 -11.42 -4.93
CA HIS A 101 2.67 -12.28 -5.42
C HIS A 101 3.39 -11.74 -6.65
N VAL A 102 2.91 -10.66 -7.28
CA VAL A 102 3.51 -10.07 -8.50
C VAL A 102 4.00 -8.64 -8.22
N CYS A 103 3.18 -7.63 -8.49
CA CYS A 103 3.62 -6.22 -8.42
C CYS A 103 3.96 -5.79 -6.99
N VAL A 104 3.14 -6.18 -6.01
CA VAL A 104 3.41 -5.93 -4.59
C VAL A 104 4.72 -6.62 -4.18
N SER A 105 4.86 -7.92 -4.47
CA SER A 105 6.06 -8.69 -4.10
C SER A 105 7.34 -8.10 -4.69
N GLN A 106 7.35 -7.80 -5.99
CA GLN A 106 8.55 -7.25 -6.63
C GLN A 106 8.88 -5.85 -6.12
N THR A 107 7.87 -5.03 -5.86
CA THR A 107 8.08 -3.69 -5.28
C THR A 107 8.69 -3.78 -3.88
N VAL A 108 8.14 -4.64 -3.02
CA VAL A 108 8.66 -4.86 -1.66
C VAL A 108 10.11 -5.33 -1.67
N HIS A 109 10.45 -6.33 -2.51
CA HIS A 109 11.82 -6.83 -2.58
C HIS A 109 12.82 -5.75 -3.03
N ASP A 110 12.47 -4.95 -4.04
CA ASP A 110 13.32 -3.86 -4.49
C ASP A 110 13.50 -2.77 -3.42
N LEU A 111 12.46 -2.47 -2.64
CA LEU A 111 12.55 -1.51 -1.54
C LEU A 111 13.43 -2.03 -0.39
N LEU A 112 13.25 -3.30 0.01
CA LEU A 112 14.09 -3.94 1.02
C LEU A 112 15.57 -3.94 0.62
N GLN A 113 15.88 -4.22 -0.67
CA GLN A 113 17.25 -4.15 -1.19
C GLN A 113 17.86 -2.75 -1.14
N ARG A 114 17.02 -1.70 -1.15
CA ARG A 114 17.45 -0.30 -0.99
C ARG A 114 17.52 0.14 0.47
N GLY A 115 17.31 -0.77 1.43
CA GLY A 115 17.34 -0.47 2.86
C GLY A 115 16.09 0.23 3.39
N VAL A 116 14.99 0.22 2.64
CA VAL A 116 13.69 0.75 3.09
C VAL A 116 13.02 -0.25 4.03
N GLU A 117 12.52 0.20 5.16
CA GLU A 117 11.66 -0.60 6.05
C GLU A 117 10.26 -0.69 5.42
N VAL A 118 9.80 -1.91 5.15
CA VAL A 118 8.53 -2.14 4.44
C VAL A 118 7.52 -2.83 5.33
N HIS A 119 6.33 -2.24 5.44
CA HIS A 119 5.17 -2.77 6.15
C HIS A 119 4.06 -3.11 5.15
N VAL A 120 3.47 -4.29 5.31
CA VAL A 120 2.42 -4.80 4.43
C VAL A 120 1.23 -5.22 5.29
N PRO A 121 0.15 -4.40 5.36
CA PRO A 121 -1.08 -4.82 6.02
C PRO A 121 -1.77 -5.90 5.19
N ALA A 122 -1.95 -7.09 5.79
CA ALA A 122 -2.37 -8.30 5.08
C ALA A 122 -3.73 -8.16 4.37
N GLU A 123 -4.68 -7.49 5.01
CA GLU A 123 -6.02 -7.26 4.43
C GLU A 123 -6.06 -6.18 3.34
N ALA A 124 -4.99 -5.40 3.20
CA ALA A 124 -4.88 -4.37 2.17
C ALA A 124 -4.12 -4.83 0.91
N VAL A 125 -3.73 -6.10 0.85
CA VAL A 125 -3.17 -6.71 -0.35
C VAL A 125 -3.99 -7.93 -0.74
N GLY A 126 -3.95 -8.31 -2.02
CA GLY A 126 -4.73 -9.45 -2.51
C GLY A 126 -4.17 -10.02 -3.80
N SER A 127 -4.60 -11.24 -4.12
CA SER A 127 -4.30 -11.91 -5.38
C SER A 127 -5.55 -12.61 -5.90
N ARG A 128 -5.56 -12.93 -7.20
CA ARG A 128 -6.67 -13.66 -7.83
C ARG A 128 -6.96 -14.99 -7.15
N HIS A 129 -5.90 -15.72 -6.78
CA HIS A 129 -6.01 -17.01 -6.11
C HIS A 129 -5.48 -16.95 -4.68
N LYS A 130 -6.20 -17.62 -3.76
CA LYS A 130 -5.82 -17.68 -2.34
C LYS A 130 -4.41 -18.20 -2.12
N LEU A 131 -4.00 -19.24 -2.85
CA LEU A 131 -2.65 -19.81 -2.74
C LEU A 131 -1.57 -18.78 -3.07
N ASP A 132 -1.76 -18.00 -4.12
CA ASP A 132 -0.81 -16.97 -4.54
C ASP A 132 -0.70 -15.85 -3.49
N TYR A 133 -1.83 -15.46 -2.89
CA TYR A 133 -1.88 -14.51 -1.79
C TYR A 133 -1.10 -15.02 -0.56
N GLU A 134 -1.40 -16.24 -0.10
CA GLU A 134 -0.77 -16.84 1.09
C GLU A 134 0.74 -17.00 0.90
N ARG A 135 1.16 -17.54 -0.25
CA ARG A 135 2.59 -17.70 -0.57
C ARG A 135 3.29 -16.37 -0.79
N GLY A 136 2.59 -15.40 -1.36
CA GLY A 136 3.06 -14.02 -1.49
C GLY A 136 3.39 -13.42 -0.13
N LEU A 137 2.44 -13.41 0.79
CA LEU A 137 2.65 -12.87 2.15
C LEU A 137 3.76 -13.59 2.91
N GLU A 138 3.76 -14.92 2.92
CA GLU A 138 4.80 -15.74 3.56
C GLU A 138 6.20 -15.37 3.02
N ARG A 139 6.32 -15.19 1.71
CA ARG A 139 7.57 -14.79 1.08
C ARG A 139 8.00 -13.39 1.50
N LEU A 140 7.09 -12.43 1.55
CA LEU A 140 7.37 -11.06 1.97
C LEU A 140 7.89 -11.01 3.41
N GLU A 141 7.20 -11.70 4.33
CA GLU A 141 7.60 -11.79 5.73
C GLU A 141 8.99 -12.41 5.90
N LYS A 142 9.26 -13.54 5.23
CA LYS A 142 10.58 -14.18 5.23
C LYS A 142 11.69 -13.32 4.63
N SER A 143 11.35 -12.40 3.73
CA SER A 143 12.31 -11.47 3.12
C SER A 143 12.58 -10.24 3.97
N GLY A 144 11.89 -10.08 5.10
CA GLY A 144 12.11 -9.01 6.05
C GLY A 144 11.09 -7.86 5.99
N ALA A 145 9.99 -8.00 5.25
CA ALA A 145 8.87 -7.08 5.38
C ALA A 145 8.09 -7.37 6.67
N VAL A 146 7.53 -6.33 7.28
CA VAL A 146 6.62 -6.47 8.44
C VAL A 146 5.21 -6.71 7.91
N VAL A 147 4.71 -7.92 8.03
CA VAL A 147 3.30 -8.23 7.74
C VAL A 147 2.47 -7.93 8.98
N SER A 148 1.47 -7.06 8.84
CA SER A 148 0.62 -6.58 9.94
C SER A 148 -0.83 -6.38 9.49
N THR A 149 -1.57 -5.49 10.14
CA THR A 149 -2.94 -5.14 9.77
C THR A 149 -3.08 -3.63 9.50
N VAL A 150 -4.15 -3.21 8.83
CA VAL A 150 -4.46 -1.79 8.63
C VAL A 150 -4.54 -1.08 9.98
N GLU A 151 -5.23 -1.67 10.95
CA GLU A 151 -5.35 -1.07 12.29
C GLU A 151 -3.98 -0.87 12.96
N THR A 152 -3.09 -1.88 12.91
CA THR A 152 -1.72 -1.76 13.42
C THR A 152 -0.99 -0.58 12.78
N VAL A 153 -1.00 -0.51 11.44
CA VAL A 153 -0.37 0.58 10.70
C VAL A 153 -0.91 1.94 11.11
N LEU A 154 -2.22 2.08 11.22
CA LEU A 154 -2.84 3.36 11.58
C LEU A 154 -2.49 3.82 12.99
N PHE A 155 -2.48 2.92 13.97
CA PHE A 155 -2.13 3.26 15.35
C PHE A 155 -0.63 3.52 15.52
N GLU A 156 0.23 2.83 14.80
CA GLU A 156 1.67 3.16 14.78
C GLU A 156 1.91 4.57 14.20
N LEU A 157 1.25 4.92 13.09
CA LEU A 157 1.35 6.24 12.48
C LEU A 157 0.72 7.35 13.35
N LEU A 158 -0.31 7.06 14.13
CA LEU A 158 -0.85 7.98 15.12
C LEU A 158 0.14 8.26 16.25
N GLY A 159 0.79 7.23 16.77
CA GLY A 159 1.80 7.29 17.82
C GLY A 159 1.22 7.53 19.22
N GLU A 160 0.17 8.33 19.36
CA GLU A 160 -0.46 8.64 20.65
C GLU A 160 -1.96 8.96 20.51
N ALA A 161 -2.70 8.73 21.57
CA ALA A 161 -4.10 9.14 21.68
C ALA A 161 -4.23 10.63 21.99
N GLY A 162 -5.39 11.21 21.66
CA GLY A 162 -5.71 12.61 22.04
C GLY A 162 -5.18 13.66 21.07
N THR A 163 -4.54 13.28 19.98
CA THR A 163 -4.21 14.20 18.89
C THR A 163 -5.47 14.68 18.16
N PRO A 164 -5.44 15.82 17.45
CA PRO A 164 -6.59 16.29 16.66
C PRO A 164 -7.10 15.26 15.65
N GLU A 165 -6.20 14.48 15.05
CA GLU A 165 -6.49 13.47 14.03
C GLU A 165 -6.98 12.14 14.62
N PHE A 166 -6.71 11.86 15.90
CA PHE A 166 -6.96 10.57 16.53
C PHE A 166 -8.38 10.04 16.29
N LYS A 167 -9.41 10.86 16.59
CA LYS A 167 -10.81 10.43 16.42
C LYS A 167 -11.18 10.16 14.97
N ALA A 168 -10.62 10.93 14.04
CA ALA A 168 -10.91 10.77 12.62
C ALA A 168 -10.27 9.46 12.09
N VAL A 169 -9.02 9.19 12.44
CA VAL A 169 -8.32 7.96 12.04
C VAL A 169 -8.93 6.73 12.72
N GLN A 170 -9.26 6.81 14.02
CA GLN A 170 -9.91 5.70 14.75
C GLN A 170 -11.21 5.25 14.09
N LYS A 171 -12.03 6.18 13.59
CA LYS A 171 -13.29 5.88 12.90
C LYS A 171 -13.11 5.03 11.63
N LEU A 172 -11.93 5.01 11.03
CA LEU A 172 -11.67 4.23 9.84
C LEU A 172 -11.58 2.71 10.12
N VAL A 173 -11.37 2.32 11.38
CA VAL A 173 -11.20 0.92 11.81
C VAL A 173 -12.28 0.42 12.79
N LEU A 174 -13.21 1.29 13.19
CA LEU A 174 -14.40 0.91 13.99
C LEU A 174 -15.56 0.38 13.08
#